data_2b4a20bf5b546877c337bf9a71792670
#
_entry.id   2b4a20bf5b546877c337bf9a71792670
#
_cell.length_a   1.000
_cell.length_b   1.000
_cell.length_c   1.000
_cell.angle_alpha   90.00
_cell.angle_beta   90.00
_cell.angle_gamma   90.00
#
_symmetry.space_group_name_H-M   'P 1'
#
loop_
_entity.id
_entity.type
_entity.pdbx_description
1 polymer ?
#
loop_
_entity_poly.entity_id
_entity_poly.type
_entity_poly.pdbx_seq_one_letter_code
_entity_poly.pdbx_strand_id
1 'polypeptide(L)'
;MLPFSQLIKEGFEKLEHEISTKDPDFIFSNDPTGYEQSLILKKKYPNAYLLFNFLDMPWHHPNIHLKARILVKNFLTKADAVSVISFKVKKDLAQFFDKKMYVIYNPVKDVYYDKKINKDNMFIFVGRANEPIKRIHLVYDSLLKIKDGIKNVKICGAENPGFGKYLGYVSDEELNKLYNSTKYVFLPSKAEGIGLPMIEAMICGSLPITCSDNETAKEFLPTDFICEPNPQSIVNKIEELEKNYEIKRKIALEYGEKYKIQFNKKTIVSNILEIYKKYK
;
A
#
# COMPACT_ATOMS: atom_id res chain seq x y z
N MET A 1 7.04 -4.13 12.35
CA MET A 1 6.37 -4.41 11.05
C MET A 1 7.28 -5.28 10.22
N LEU A 2 6.86 -6.47 9.78
CA LEU A 2 7.67 -7.30 8.90
C LEU A 2 7.83 -6.60 7.54
N PRO A 3 9.05 -6.49 7.01
CA PRO A 3 9.27 -5.89 5.70
C PRO A 3 8.59 -6.72 4.61
N PHE A 4 8.22 -6.08 3.50
CA PHE A 4 7.63 -6.75 2.34
C PHE A 4 8.47 -7.95 1.86
N SER A 5 9.79 -7.79 1.84
CA SER A 5 10.75 -8.85 1.50
C SER A 5 10.57 -10.12 2.36
N GLN A 6 10.29 -9.96 3.65
CA GLN A 6 10.06 -11.08 4.54
C GLN A 6 8.75 -11.82 4.23
N LEU A 7 7.67 -11.10 3.90
CA LEU A 7 6.40 -11.72 3.50
C LEU A 7 6.52 -12.51 2.19
N ILE A 8 7.29 -11.99 1.24
CA ILE A 8 7.57 -12.70 -0.02
C ILE A 8 8.42 -13.95 0.24
N LYS A 9 9.46 -13.85 1.08
CA LYS A 9 10.27 -15.01 1.50
C LYS A 9 9.41 -16.11 2.10
N GLU A 10 8.58 -15.79 3.09
CA GLU A 10 7.63 -16.74 3.69
C GLU A 10 6.66 -17.34 2.66
N GLY A 11 6.27 -16.58 1.64
CA GLY A 11 5.44 -17.07 0.55
C GLY A 11 6.15 -18.12 -0.30
N PHE A 12 7.42 -17.90 -0.65
CA PHE A 12 8.25 -18.89 -1.38
C PHE A 12 8.46 -20.15 -0.55
N GLU A 13 8.82 -20.02 0.73
CA GLU A 13 9.00 -21.16 1.65
C GLU A 13 7.72 -21.99 1.79
N LYS A 14 6.54 -21.35 1.85
CA LYS A 14 5.24 -22.04 1.90
C LYS A 14 4.87 -22.77 0.61
N LEU A 15 5.52 -22.46 -0.50
CA LEU A 15 5.39 -23.15 -1.80
C LEU A 15 6.56 -24.10 -2.06
N GLU A 16 7.32 -24.44 -1.02
CA GLU A 16 8.44 -25.41 -1.07
C GLU A 16 9.59 -24.99 -2.00
N HIS A 17 9.81 -23.67 -2.17
CA HIS A 17 10.95 -23.16 -2.91
C HIS A 17 12.13 -22.85 -1.98
N GLU A 18 13.30 -23.30 -2.39
CA GLU A 18 14.55 -22.95 -1.71
C GLU A 18 14.92 -21.50 -1.97
N ILE A 19 15.28 -20.79 -0.89
CA ILE A 19 15.76 -19.41 -0.96
C ILE A 19 17.25 -19.37 -0.70
N SER A 20 18.02 -19.15 -1.76
CA SER A 20 19.48 -19.18 -1.72
C SER A 20 20.09 -18.06 -2.56
N THR A 21 21.32 -17.68 -2.24
CA THR A 21 22.18 -16.83 -3.07
C THR A 21 23.24 -17.65 -3.83
N LYS A 22 23.22 -18.97 -3.68
CA LYS A 22 24.12 -19.89 -4.37
C LYS A 22 23.40 -20.49 -5.55
N ASP A 23 23.92 -20.27 -6.74
CA ASP A 23 23.44 -20.80 -8.02
C ASP A 23 21.92 -20.62 -8.23
N PRO A 24 21.41 -19.39 -8.17
CA PRO A 24 19.97 -19.14 -8.31
C PRO A 24 19.54 -19.26 -9.78
N ASP A 25 18.40 -19.89 -10.03
CA ASP A 25 17.71 -19.84 -11.32
C ASP A 25 16.94 -18.52 -11.50
N PHE A 26 16.52 -17.90 -10.39
CA PHE A 26 15.65 -16.74 -10.34
C PHE A 26 16.11 -15.73 -9.27
N ILE A 27 16.24 -14.48 -9.67
CA ILE A 27 16.59 -13.37 -8.79
C ILE A 27 15.40 -12.43 -8.73
N PHE A 28 14.80 -12.30 -7.53
CA PHE A 28 13.72 -11.36 -7.27
C PHE A 28 14.24 -10.18 -6.44
N SER A 29 14.19 -9.00 -7.02
CA SER A 29 14.67 -7.77 -6.39
C SER A 29 13.51 -6.84 -6.11
N ASN A 30 13.36 -6.42 -4.85
CA ASN A 30 12.13 -5.84 -4.34
C ASN A 30 12.24 -4.38 -3.87
N ASP A 31 13.44 -3.81 -3.82
CA ASP A 31 13.65 -2.45 -3.36
C ASP A 31 14.95 -1.88 -3.91
N PRO A 32 15.16 -0.55 -3.86
CA PRO A 32 16.37 0.09 -4.37
C PRO A 32 17.67 -0.41 -3.74
N THR A 33 17.63 -0.84 -2.46
CA THR A 33 18.84 -1.33 -1.77
C THR A 33 19.24 -2.72 -2.26
N GLY A 34 18.26 -3.53 -2.68
CA GLY A 34 18.45 -4.85 -3.26
C GLY A 34 18.88 -4.83 -4.73
N TYR A 35 18.70 -3.71 -5.46
CA TYR A 35 18.98 -3.65 -6.90
C TYR A 35 20.44 -3.85 -7.22
N GLU A 36 21.35 -3.22 -6.50
CA GLU A 36 22.81 -3.37 -6.71
C GLU A 36 23.26 -4.81 -6.46
N GLN A 37 22.79 -5.41 -5.35
CA GLN A 37 23.08 -6.79 -5.01
C GLN A 37 22.54 -7.76 -6.06
N SER A 38 21.34 -7.51 -6.57
CA SER A 38 20.73 -8.31 -7.63
C SER A 38 21.52 -8.25 -8.94
N LEU A 39 22.09 -7.09 -9.28
CA LEU A 39 22.95 -6.96 -10.45
C LEU A 39 24.29 -7.68 -10.28
N ILE A 40 24.84 -7.68 -9.07
CA ILE A 40 26.04 -8.47 -8.75
C ILE A 40 25.76 -9.97 -8.93
N LEU A 41 24.61 -10.44 -8.41
CA LEU A 41 24.16 -11.82 -8.59
C LEU A 41 23.92 -12.15 -10.06
N LYS A 42 23.24 -11.28 -10.81
CA LYS A 42 23.01 -11.48 -12.26
C LYS A 42 24.31 -11.55 -13.06
N LYS A 43 25.32 -10.75 -12.68
CA LYS A 43 26.65 -10.82 -13.31
C LYS A 43 27.36 -12.14 -13.01
N LYS A 44 27.22 -12.65 -11.78
CA LYS A 44 27.80 -13.93 -11.35
C LYS A 44 27.06 -15.13 -11.96
N TYR A 45 25.75 -15.01 -12.10
CA TYR A 45 24.84 -16.05 -12.64
C TYR A 45 24.05 -15.47 -13.83
N PRO A 46 24.68 -15.38 -15.01
CA PRO A 46 24.10 -14.68 -16.16
C PRO A 46 22.82 -15.33 -16.69
N ASN A 47 22.65 -16.63 -16.48
CA ASN A 47 21.46 -17.39 -16.89
C ASN A 47 20.29 -17.26 -15.90
N ALA A 48 20.52 -16.78 -14.68
CA ALA A 48 19.45 -16.56 -13.71
C ALA A 48 18.49 -15.45 -14.20
N TYR A 49 17.19 -15.69 -14.13
CA TYR A 49 16.17 -14.71 -14.53
C TYR A 49 16.05 -13.61 -13.47
N LEU A 50 16.21 -12.36 -13.86
CA LEU A 50 16.14 -11.20 -12.96
C LEU A 50 14.81 -10.46 -13.14
N LEU A 51 13.96 -10.49 -12.10
CA LEU A 51 12.73 -9.71 -11.97
C LEU A 51 12.92 -8.58 -10.96
N PHE A 52 12.85 -7.33 -11.42
CA PHE A 52 12.74 -6.18 -10.53
C PHE A 52 11.29 -5.89 -10.19
N ASN A 53 10.98 -5.80 -8.89
CA ASN A 53 9.70 -5.34 -8.40
C ASN A 53 9.78 -3.88 -7.95
N PHE A 54 8.96 -3.03 -8.55
CA PHE A 54 8.96 -1.60 -8.34
C PHE A 54 7.82 -1.21 -7.39
N LEU A 55 8.19 -0.81 -6.16
CA LEU A 55 7.24 -0.64 -5.06
C LEU A 55 6.60 0.74 -4.98
N ASP A 56 7.15 1.75 -5.65
CA ASP A 56 6.67 3.13 -5.55
C ASP A 56 7.11 3.95 -6.78
N MET A 57 6.52 5.15 -6.90
CA MET A 57 6.89 6.12 -7.93
C MET A 57 7.79 7.19 -7.33
N PRO A 58 9.13 7.08 -7.50
CA PRO A 58 10.06 8.02 -6.90
C PRO A 58 9.78 9.49 -7.22
N TRP A 59 9.26 9.77 -8.41
CA TRP A 59 8.94 11.14 -8.84
C TRP A 59 7.65 11.72 -8.26
N HIS A 60 6.87 10.97 -7.52
CA HIS A 60 5.78 11.51 -6.69
C HIS A 60 6.31 12.14 -5.40
N HIS A 61 7.54 11.84 -5.03
CA HIS A 61 8.21 12.48 -3.89
C HIS A 61 8.97 13.73 -4.37
N PRO A 62 8.66 14.91 -3.84
CA PRO A 62 9.23 16.18 -4.32
C PRO A 62 10.76 16.28 -4.22
N ASN A 63 11.35 15.46 -3.36
CA ASN A 63 12.80 15.46 -3.07
C ASN A 63 13.63 14.48 -3.93
N ILE A 64 13.01 13.74 -4.87
CA ILE A 64 13.75 12.80 -5.71
C ILE A 64 14.27 13.51 -6.96
N HIS A 65 15.56 13.79 -6.94
CA HIS A 65 16.30 14.45 -7.99
C HIS A 65 16.40 13.60 -9.29
N LEU A 66 16.67 14.27 -10.39
CA LEU A 66 16.93 13.69 -11.71
C LEU A 66 17.90 12.48 -11.66
N LYS A 67 18.90 12.51 -10.76
CA LYS A 67 19.84 11.39 -10.53
C LYS A 67 19.13 10.09 -10.17
N ALA A 68 18.10 10.12 -9.29
CA ALA A 68 17.37 8.92 -8.90
C ALA A 68 16.58 8.34 -10.06
N ARG A 69 16.00 9.20 -10.93
CA ARG A 69 15.30 8.77 -12.16
C ARG A 69 16.23 8.06 -13.13
N ILE A 70 17.44 8.61 -13.33
CA ILE A 70 18.46 8.01 -14.18
C ILE A 70 18.94 6.67 -13.60
N LEU A 71 19.13 6.60 -12.28
CA LEU A 71 19.54 5.38 -11.59
C LEU A 71 18.49 4.29 -11.74
N VAL A 72 17.21 4.60 -11.46
CA VAL A 72 16.09 3.69 -11.64
C VAL A 72 16.00 3.19 -13.07
N LYS A 73 16.10 4.08 -14.08
CA LYS A 73 16.11 3.70 -15.49
C LYS A 73 17.25 2.74 -15.81
N ASN A 74 18.45 3.00 -15.30
CA ASN A 74 19.61 2.13 -15.51
C ASN A 74 19.45 0.74 -14.91
N PHE A 75 18.80 0.61 -13.75
CA PHE A 75 18.51 -0.67 -13.14
C PHE A 75 17.44 -1.43 -13.93
N LEU A 76 16.32 -0.75 -14.25
CA LEU A 76 15.21 -1.35 -14.96
C LEU A 76 15.61 -1.90 -16.33
N THR A 77 16.55 -1.25 -17.04
CA THR A 77 17.03 -1.73 -18.35
C THR A 77 17.82 -3.03 -18.28
N LYS A 78 18.39 -3.37 -17.12
CA LYS A 78 19.20 -4.57 -16.91
C LYS A 78 18.38 -5.78 -16.42
N ALA A 79 17.12 -5.58 -16.02
CA ALA A 79 16.22 -6.66 -15.63
C ALA A 79 15.73 -7.43 -16.86
N ASP A 80 15.47 -8.72 -16.70
CA ASP A 80 14.79 -9.54 -17.72
C ASP A 80 13.30 -9.18 -17.78
N ALA A 81 12.70 -8.87 -16.61
CA ALA A 81 11.36 -8.31 -16.48
C ALA A 81 11.24 -7.32 -15.32
N VAL A 82 10.15 -6.57 -15.36
CA VAL A 82 9.78 -5.60 -14.30
C VAL A 82 8.36 -5.91 -13.82
N SER A 83 8.16 -5.92 -12.51
CA SER A 83 6.85 -5.89 -11.90
C SER A 83 6.62 -4.58 -11.16
N VAL A 84 5.37 -4.18 -11.05
CA VAL A 84 4.91 -2.96 -10.40
C VAL A 84 3.69 -3.27 -9.53
N ILE A 85 3.44 -2.44 -8.53
CA ILE A 85 2.46 -2.74 -7.48
C ILE A 85 1.03 -2.27 -7.79
N SER A 86 0.79 -1.57 -8.90
CA SER A 86 -0.56 -1.15 -9.33
C SER A 86 -0.59 -0.83 -10.82
N PHE A 87 -1.77 -0.78 -11.42
CA PHE A 87 -1.92 -0.33 -12.82
C PHE A 87 -1.57 1.15 -12.97
N LYS A 88 -1.81 1.95 -11.94
CA LYS A 88 -1.37 3.35 -11.94
C LYS A 88 0.14 3.48 -12.02
N VAL A 89 0.88 2.74 -11.19
CA VAL A 89 2.35 2.71 -11.25
C VAL A 89 2.84 2.18 -12.60
N LYS A 90 2.18 1.16 -13.16
CA LYS A 90 2.47 0.66 -14.51
C LYS A 90 2.34 1.74 -15.57
N LYS A 91 1.22 2.48 -15.57
CA LYS A 91 0.93 3.56 -16.50
C LYS A 91 1.98 4.68 -16.42
N ASP A 92 2.35 5.07 -15.20
CA ASP A 92 3.32 6.12 -14.97
C ASP A 92 4.73 5.70 -15.39
N LEU A 93 5.11 4.45 -15.11
CA LEU A 93 6.43 3.94 -15.47
C LEU A 93 6.56 3.72 -16.98
N ALA A 94 5.49 3.35 -17.68
CA ALA A 94 5.48 3.12 -19.12
C ALA A 94 5.86 4.37 -19.94
N GLN A 95 5.74 5.57 -19.38
CA GLN A 95 6.18 6.82 -20.03
C GLN A 95 7.71 6.94 -20.11
N PHE A 96 8.44 6.16 -19.32
CA PHE A 96 9.90 6.26 -19.22
C PHE A 96 10.62 4.95 -19.59
N PHE A 97 9.87 3.89 -19.81
CA PHE A 97 10.41 2.54 -19.87
C PHE A 97 9.58 1.63 -20.77
N ASP A 98 10.19 1.18 -21.87
CA ASP A 98 9.54 0.34 -22.88
C ASP A 98 9.93 -1.14 -22.73
N LYS A 99 9.55 -1.75 -21.61
CA LYS A 99 9.62 -3.21 -21.43
C LYS A 99 8.30 -3.74 -20.93
N LYS A 100 8.09 -5.05 -21.11
CA LYS A 100 6.93 -5.73 -20.57
C LYS A 100 6.91 -5.61 -19.05
N MET A 101 5.84 -5.03 -18.52
CA MET A 101 5.62 -4.87 -17.08
C MET A 101 4.45 -5.69 -16.60
N TYR A 102 4.62 -6.35 -15.47
CA TYR A 102 3.60 -7.13 -14.80
C TYR A 102 3.09 -6.38 -13.57
N VAL A 103 1.80 -6.49 -13.26
CA VAL A 103 1.26 -5.96 -12.01
C VAL A 103 1.29 -7.08 -10.98
N ILE A 104 2.04 -6.87 -9.89
CA ILE A 104 2.14 -7.76 -8.74
C ILE A 104 1.96 -6.93 -7.48
N TYR A 105 0.85 -7.14 -6.82
CA TYR A 105 0.49 -6.39 -5.62
C TYR A 105 1.38 -6.74 -4.42
N ASN A 106 1.46 -5.83 -3.46
CA ASN A 106 2.07 -6.13 -2.17
C ASN A 106 1.14 -7.02 -1.33
N PRO A 107 1.65 -8.06 -0.67
CA PRO A 107 0.81 -8.87 0.18
C PRO A 107 0.31 -8.10 1.40
N VAL A 108 -0.92 -8.35 1.77
CA VAL A 108 -1.51 -7.96 3.05
C VAL A 108 -1.19 -9.04 4.09
N LYS A 109 -0.94 -8.62 5.32
CA LYS A 109 -0.61 -9.53 6.42
C LYS A 109 -1.85 -10.31 6.89
N ASP A 110 -1.63 -11.56 7.24
CA ASP A 110 -2.70 -12.46 7.72
C ASP A 110 -3.31 -12.00 9.07
N VAL A 111 -2.65 -11.08 9.78
CA VAL A 111 -3.11 -10.54 11.07
C VAL A 111 -4.38 -9.70 10.96
N TYR A 112 -4.67 -9.13 9.78
CA TYR A 112 -5.86 -8.29 9.57
C TYR A 112 -7.09 -9.16 9.27
N TYR A 113 -8.14 -8.97 10.07
CA TYR A 113 -9.44 -9.64 9.91
C TYR A 113 -10.51 -8.90 10.72
N ASP A 114 -11.79 -9.03 10.33
CA ASP A 114 -12.92 -8.48 11.07
C ASP A 114 -13.15 -9.27 12.37
N LYS A 115 -12.99 -8.58 13.50
CA LYS A 115 -13.23 -9.15 14.86
C LYS A 115 -14.69 -9.11 15.26
N LYS A 116 -15.57 -8.55 14.43
CA LYS A 116 -17.01 -8.38 14.70
C LYS A 116 -17.32 -7.65 16.02
N ILE A 117 -16.47 -6.66 16.35
CA ILE A 117 -16.64 -5.82 17.54
C ILE A 117 -17.25 -4.46 17.18
N ASN A 118 -17.74 -3.75 18.19
CA ASN A 118 -18.27 -2.41 18.01
C ASN A 118 -17.17 -1.42 17.62
N LYS A 119 -17.55 -0.41 16.83
CA LYS A 119 -16.69 0.67 16.39
C LYS A 119 -16.81 1.87 17.34
N ASP A 120 -16.06 1.83 18.47
CA ASP A 120 -16.15 2.84 19.53
C ASP A 120 -15.35 4.12 19.24
N ASN A 121 -14.43 4.05 18.28
CA ASN A 121 -13.60 5.18 17.87
C ASN A 121 -14.07 5.72 16.52
N MET A 122 -14.07 7.07 16.37
CA MET A 122 -14.52 7.67 15.13
C MET A 122 -13.46 7.61 14.03
N PHE A 123 -12.23 8.07 14.31
CA PHE A 123 -11.24 8.34 13.28
C PHE A 123 -9.85 7.77 13.60
N ILE A 124 -9.16 7.32 12.55
CA ILE A 124 -7.74 7.00 12.60
C ILE A 124 -7.04 7.49 11.32
N PHE A 125 -5.81 7.99 11.48
CA PHE A 125 -4.86 8.21 10.39
C PHE A 125 -3.65 7.28 10.59
N VAL A 126 -3.22 6.63 9.51
CA VAL A 126 -2.06 5.72 9.52
C VAL A 126 -1.11 6.12 8.42
N GLY A 127 0.08 6.62 8.78
CA GLY A 127 1.08 7.04 7.80
C GLY A 127 2.14 7.99 8.37
N ARG A 128 2.99 8.47 7.47
CA ARG A 128 4.04 9.46 7.75
C ARG A 128 3.43 10.86 7.66
N ALA A 129 3.03 11.40 8.81
CA ALA A 129 2.25 12.64 8.89
C ALA A 129 3.00 13.88 8.35
N ASN A 130 4.34 13.91 8.43
CA ASN A 130 5.18 15.02 7.95
C ASN A 130 5.41 15.01 6.42
N GLU A 131 5.03 13.94 5.72
CA GLU A 131 5.15 13.90 4.26
C GLU A 131 4.04 14.73 3.59
N PRO A 132 4.39 15.76 2.80
CA PRO A 132 3.38 16.62 2.15
C PRO A 132 2.39 15.84 1.28
N ILE A 133 2.83 14.73 0.68
CA ILE A 133 2.00 13.87 -0.16
C ILE A 133 0.86 13.20 0.64
N LYS A 134 1.02 13.00 1.95
CA LYS A 134 0.02 12.38 2.85
C LYS A 134 -1.07 13.35 3.28
N ARG A 135 -0.86 14.66 3.10
CA ARG A 135 -1.86 15.71 3.31
C ARG A 135 -2.54 15.66 4.67
N ILE A 136 -1.78 15.46 5.75
CA ILE A 136 -2.32 15.42 7.12
C ILE A 136 -3.09 16.71 7.48
N HIS A 137 -2.76 17.84 6.86
CA HIS A 137 -3.49 19.11 7.01
C HIS A 137 -4.96 18.98 6.60
N LEU A 138 -5.30 18.21 5.53
CA LEU A 138 -6.70 18.00 5.14
C LEU A 138 -7.46 17.23 6.23
N VAL A 139 -6.81 16.30 6.94
CA VAL A 139 -7.41 15.62 8.09
C VAL A 139 -7.70 16.62 9.20
N TYR A 140 -6.70 17.44 9.57
CA TYR A 140 -6.83 18.45 10.60
C TYR A 140 -7.96 19.45 10.30
N ASP A 141 -7.95 20.06 9.12
CA ASP A 141 -8.92 21.08 8.72
C ASP A 141 -10.35 20.52 8.61
N SER A 142 -10.50 19.25 8.23
CA SER A 142 -11.79 18.54 8.22
C SER A 142 -12.30 18.29 9.64
N LEU A 143 -11.42 17.83 10.53
CA LEU A 143 -11.78 17.50 11.91
C LEU A 143 -12.13 18.77 12.76
N LEU A 144 -11.61 19.94 12.40
CA LEU A 144 -12.03 21.21 13.00
C LEU A 144 -13.51 21.53 12.73
N LYS A 145 -14.08 20.99 11.65
CA LYS A 145 -15.49 21.21 11.26
C LYS A 145 -16.44 20.18 11.88
N ILE A 146 -15.90 19.13 12.52
CA ILE A 146 -16.67 18.06 13.16
C ILE A 146 -16.61 18.25 14.68
N LYS A 147 -17.79 18.19 15.32
CA LYS A 147 -17.87 18.29 16.79
C LYS A 147 -16.97 17.23 17.45
N ASP A 148 -16.06 17.67 18.31
CA ASP A 148 -15.04 16.84 18.98
C ASP A 148 -14.14 16.02 18.04
N GLY A 149 -14.07 16.36 16.74
CA GLY A 149 -13.35 15.62 15.72
C GLY A 149 -11.86 15.42 16.06
N ILE A 150 -11.19 16.50 16.47
CA ILE A 150 -9.77 16.46 16.90
C ILE A 150 -9.53 15.55 18.11
N LYS A 151 -10.47 15.50 19.07
CA LYS A 151 -10.35 14.63 20.26
C LYS A 151 -10.56 13.15 19.92
N ASN A 152 -11.31 12.89 18.87
CA ASN A 152 -11.75 11.54 18.46
C ASN A 152 -10.88 10.93 17.35
N VAL A 153 -9.72 11.51 17.02
CA VAL A 153 -8.78 10.96 16.04
C VAL A 153 -7.56 10.34 16.73
N LYS A 154 -7.20 9.13 16.31
CA LYS A 154 -5.95 8.46 16.63
C LYS A 154 -4.99 8.59 15.46
N ILE A 155 -3.70 8.76 15.71
CA ILE A 155 -2.68 8.95 14.70
C ILE A 155 -1.55 7.96 14.94
N CYS A 156 -1.30 7.08 13.96
CA CYS A 156 -0.24 6.09 13.97
C CYS A 156 0.78 6.41 12.88
N GLY A 157 2.06 6.41 13.23
CA GLY A 157 3.14 6.67 12.28
C GLY A 157 4.39 7.25 12.93
N ALA A 158 5.33 7.72 12.08
CA ALA A 158 6.64 8.15 12.52
C ALA A 158 6.60 9.46 13.34
N GLU A 159 5.74 10.40 12.95
CA GLU A 159 5.79 11.77 13.46
C GLU A 159 4.46 12.18 14.09
N ASN A 160 4.57 12.97 15.17
CA ASN A 160 3.44 13.59 15.83
C ASN A 160 3.04 14.88 15.09
N PRO A 161 1.85 14.95 14.48
CA PRO A 161 1.42 16.15 13.76
C PRO A 161 0.93 17.30 14.69
N GLY A 162 0.99 17.11 16.00
CA GLY A 162 0.60 18.14 16.98
C GLY A 162 -0.91 18.20 17.28
N PHE A 163 -1.70 17.23 16.84
CA PHE A 163 -3.13 17.12 17.16
C PHE A 163 -3.58 15.68 17.30
N GLY A 164 -4.77 15.47 17.88
CA GLY A 164 -5.33 14.12 18.09
C GLY A 164 -4.55 13.32 19.13
N LYS A 165 -4.89 12.03 19.23
CA LYS A 165 -4.15 11.09 20.07
C LYS A 165 -3.05 10.40 19.25
N TYR A 166 -1.83 10.91 19.38
CA TYR A 166 -0.66 10.29 18.72
C TYR A 166 -0.23 9.02 19.45
N LEU A 167 -0.06 7.92 18.72
CA LEU A 167 0.28 6.60 19.23
C LEU A 167 1.69 6.14 18.81
N GLY A 168 2.37 6.89 17.92
CA GLY A 168 3.64 6.45 17.35
C GLY A 168 3.49 5.25 16.42
N TYR A 169 4.57 4.49 16.26
CA TYR A 169 4.50 3.19 15.61
C TYR A 169 3.86 2.16 16.55
N VAL A 170 2.88 1.47 16.04
CA VAL A 170 2.20 0.37 16.74
C VAL A 170 2.49 -0.96 16.05
N SER A 171 2.36 -2.09 16.77
CA SER A 171 2.46 -3.41 16.15
C SER A 171 1.30 -3.68 15.19
N ASP A 172 1.46 -4.67 14.32
CA ASP A 172 0.38 -5.07 13.40
C ASP A 172 -0.86 -5.57 14.14
N GLU A 173 -0.65 -6.28 15.25
CA GLU A 173 -1.73 -6.75 16.13
C GLU A 173 -2.48 -5.60 16.78
N GLU A 174 -1.77 -4.56 17.21
CA GLU A 174 -2.38 -3.34 17.75
C GLU A 174 -3.09 -2.55 16.66
N LEU A 175 -2.49 -2.44 15.47
CA LEU A 175 -3.12 -1.77 14.33
C LEU A 175 -4.39 -2.50 13.88
N ASN A 176 -4.40 -3.85 13.90
CA ASN A 176 -5.61 -4.63 13.67
C ASN A 176 -6.70 -4.33 14.71
N LYS A 177 -6.36 -4.20 16.01
CA LYS A 177 -7.34 -3.80 17.03
C LYS A 177 -7.86 -2.37 16.76
N LEU A 178 -6.98 -1.46 16.41
CA LEU A 178 -7.34 -0.08 16.10
C LEU A 178 -8.29 0.01 14.91
N TYR A 179 -7.99 -0.66 13.79
CA TYR A 179 -8.91 -0.71 12.64
C TYR A 179 -10.26 -1.33 13.03
N ASN A 180 -10.24 -2.44 13.76
CA ASN A 180 -11.49 -3.10 14.20
C ASN A 180 -12.36 -2.21 15.10
N SER A 181 -11.77 -1.33 15.90
CA SER A 181 -12.49 -0.44 16.80
C SER A 181 -12.81 0.94 16.22
N THR A 182 -12.39 1.24 14.99
CA THR A 182 -12.53 2.58 14.38
C THR A 182 -13.53 2.56 13.23
N LYS A 183 -14.38 3.60 13.10
CA LYS A 183 -15.32 3.75 11.99
C LYS A 183 -14.62 4.16 10.70
N TYR A 184 -13.81 5.22 10.72
CA TYR A 184 -13.26 5.88 9.54
C TYR A 184 -11.74 5.92 9.56
N VAL A 185 -11.13 5.56 8.43
CA VAL A 185 -9.67 5.59 8.23
C VAL A 185 -9.33 6.65 7.18
N PHE A 186 -8.60 7.68 7.57
CA PHE A 186 -8.16 8.73 6.65
C PHE A 186 -6.93 8.31 5.85
N LEU A 187 -7.01 8.42 4.54
CA LEU A 187 -5.88 8.38 3.63
C LEU A 187 -6.03 9.45 2.53
N PRO A 188 -5.93 10.75 2.85
CA PRO A 188 -6.14 11.83 1.89
C PRO A 188 -4.93 12.04 0.96
N SER A 189 -4.04 11.08 0.88
CA SER A 189 -2.81 11.13 0.08
C SER A 189 -3.08 11.53 -1.36
N LYS A 190 -2.22 12.38 -1.93
CA LYS A 190 -2.27 12.77 -3.34
C LYS A 190 -1.89 11.61 -4.26
N ALA A 191 -0.98 10.76 -3.82
CA ALA A 191 -0.55 9.57 -4.53
C ALA A 191 -0.15 8.46 -3.55
N GLU A 192 -0.34 7.22 -3.98
CA GLU A 192 0.05 6.00 -3.28
C GLU A 192 0.55 4.97 -4.30
N GLY A 193 1.37 4.04 -3.85
CA GLY A 193 1.67 2.84 -4.64
C GLY A 193 0.46 1.89 -4.70
N ILE A 194 -0.08 1.53 -3.54
CA ILE A 194 -1.34 0.77 -3.35
C ILE A 194 -2.23 1.49 -2.34
N GLY A 195 -1.67 1.97 -1.22
CA GLY A 195 -2.44 2.47 -0.09
C GLY A 195 -2.92 1.32 0.81
N LEU A 196 -2.03 0.45 1.23
CA LEU A 196 -2.35 -0.71 2.09
C LEU A 196 -3.23 -0.37 3.29
N PRO A 197 -3.09 0.78 3.99
CA PRO A 197 -3.98 1.13 5.08
C PRO A 197 -5.47 1.16 4.71
N MET A 198 -5.83 1.49 3.46
CA MET A 198 -7.23 1.43 2.98
C MET A 198 -7.73 0.00 2.90
N ILE A 199 -6.89 -0.90 2.40
CA ILE A 199 -7.22 -2.32 2.22
C ILE A 199 -7.33 -3.01 3.58
N GLU A 200 -6.35 -2.77 4.46
CA GLU A 200 -6.33 -3.27 5.85
C GLU A 200 -7.57 -2.80 6.62
N ALA A 201 -7.94 -1.52 6.44
CA ALA A 201 -9.15 -0.95 7.03
C ALA A 201 -10.42 -1.69 6.58
N MET A 202 -10.57 -1.91 5.27
CA MET A 202 -11.74 -2.63 4.73
C MET A 202 -11.80 -4.08 5.21
N ILE A 203 -10.68 -4.78 5.29
CA ILE A 203 -10.59 -6.13 5.86
C ILE A 203 -11.09 -6.15 7.31
N CYS A 204 -10.85 -5.09 8.06
CA CYS A 204 -11.29 -4.93 9.45
C CYS A 204 -12.68 -4.28 9.57
N GLY A 205 -13.39 -4.02 8.47
CA GLY A 205 -14.69 -3.40 8.43
C GLY A 205 -14.70 -1.91 8.81
N SER A 206 -13.57 -1.20 8.65
CA SER A 206 -13.50 0.26 8.72
C SER A 206 -13.69 0.88 7.34
N LEU A 207 -14.25 2.08 7.30
CA LEU A 207 -14.52 2.79 6.05
C LEU A 207 -13.33 3.71 5.71
N PRO A 208 -12.62 3.46 4.60
CA PRO A 208 -11.57 4.37 4.17
C PRO A 208 -12.17 5.67 3.61
N ILE A 209 -11.48 6.78 3.83
CA ILE A 209 -11.80 8.09 3.24
C ILE A 209 -10.55 8.58 2.50
N THR A 210 -10.65 8.75 1.20
CA THR A 210 -9.56 9.15 0.34
C THR A 210 -9.98 10.22 -0.67
N CYS A 211 -9.00 10.80 -1.37
CA CYS A 211 -9.24 11.90 -2.30
C CYS A 211 -9.29 11.46 -3.75
N SER A 212 -10.12 12.14 -4.56
CA SER A 212 -10.39 11.83 -5.97
C SER A 212 -9.17 12.01 -6.89
N ASP A 213 -8.19 12.80 -6.48
CA ASP A 213 -6.93 12.99 -7.19
C ASP A 213 -5.85 11.92 -6.87
N ASN A 214 -6.18 10.97 -5.98
CA ASN A 214 -5.40 9.75 -5.79
C ASN A 214 -5.86 8.69 -6.80
N GLU A 215 -5.20 8.63 -7.95
CA GLU A 215 -5.54 7.70 -9.03
C GLU A 215 -5.45 6.22 -8.61
N THR A 216 -4.51 5.88 -7.71
CA THR A 216 -4.39 4.51 -7.19
C THR A 216 -5.59 4.12 -6.34
N ALA A 217 -6.16 5.05 -5.58
CA ALA A 217 -7.35 4.77 -4.79
C ALA A 217 -8.54 4.32 -5.65
N LYS A 218 -8.69 4.89 -6.86
CA LYS A 218 -9.74 4.49 -7.82
C LYS A 218 -9.59 3.05 -8.32
N GLU A 219 -8.39 2.50 -8.27
CA GLU A 219 -8.14 1.10 -8.63
C GLU A 219 -8.68 0.12 -7.57
N PHE A 220 -8.65 0.53 -6.31
CA PHE A 220 -8.92 -0.36 -5.17
C PHE A 220 -10.18 -0.04 -4.40
N LEU A 221 -10.70 1.17 -4.49
CA LEU A 221 -11.85 1.59 -3.68
C LEU A 221 -13.12 1.82 -4.52
N PRO A 222 -14.29 1.43 -3.99
CA PRO A 222 -15.56 1.92 -4.50
C PRO A 222 -15.61 3.46 -4.40
N THR A 223 -16.33 4.08 -5.32
CA THR A 223 -16.53 5.54 -5.36
C THR A 223 -17.16 6.10 -4.09
N ASP A 224 -17.90 5.27 -3.37
CA ASP A 224 -18.48 5.60 -2.05
C ASP A 224 -17.48 6.18 -1.05
N PHE A 225 -16.22 5.76 -1.12
CA PHE A 225 -15.17 6.14 -0.16
C PHE A 225 -14.24 7.24 -0.69
N ILE A 226 -14.56 7.80 -1.85
CA ILE A 226 -13.75 8.81 -2.53
C ILE A 226 -14.47 10.16 -2.48
N CYS A 227 -13.73 11.23 -2.16
CA CYS A 227 -14.24 12.61 -2.13
C CYS A 227 -13.22 13.58 -2.73
N GLU A 228 -13.63 14.81 -2.98
CA GLU A 228 -12.71 15.85 -3.47
C GLU A 228 -11.67 16.22 -2.40
N PRO A 229 -10.43 16.60 -2.81
CA PRO A 229 -9.32 16.88 -1.89
C PRO A 229 -9.46 18.24 -1.18
N ASN A 230 -10.55 18.43 -0.47
CA ASN A 230 -10.78 19.61 0.36
C ASN A 230 -11.55 19.24 1.65
N PRO A 231 -11.38 20.03 2.72
CA PRO A 231 -11.95 19.72 4.04
C PRO A 231 -13.48 19.57 4.03
N GLN A 232 -14.19 20.40 3.26
CA GLN A 232 -15.65 20.35 3.25
C GLN A 232 -16.16 19.08 2.58
N SER A 233 -15.54 18.65 1.48
CA SER A 233 -15.90 17.39 0.80
C SER A 233 -15.63 16.16 1.66
N ILE A 234 -14.56 16.18 2.46
CA ILE A 234 -14.28 15.13 3.44
C ILE A 234 -15.36 15.06 4.51
N VAL A 235 -15.78 16.22 5.06
CA VAL A 235 -16.88 16.26 6.05
C VAL A 235 -18.18 15.77 5.46
N ASN A 236 -18.56 16.25 4.28
CA ASN A 236 -19.78 15.82 3.58
C ASN A 236 -19.78 14.30 3.32
N LYS A 237 -18.61 13.73 2.97
CA LYS A 237 -18.45 12.30 2.77
C LYS A 237 -18.65 11.52 4.08
N ILE A 238 -18.12 11.99 5.20
CA ILE A 238 -18.34 11.37 6.52
C ILE A 238 -19.84 11.38 6.87
N GLU A 239 -20.52 12.49 6.66
CA GLU A 239 -21.97 12.61 6.91
C GLU A 239 -22.81 11.69 6.01
N GLU A 240 -22.41 11.55 4.73
CA GLU A 240 -23.04 10.62 3.79
C GLU A 240 -22.88 9.16 4.25
N LEU A 241 -21.67 8.78 4.64
CA LEU A 241 -21.34 7.45 5.11
C LEU A 241 -22.04 7.12 6.44
N GLU A 242 -22.16 8.09 7.36
CA GLU A 242 -22.81 7.88 8.65
C GLU A 242 -24.31 7.60 8.48
N LYS A 243 -25.00 8.23 7.52
CA LYS A 243 -26.43 7.98 7.23
C LYS A 243 -26.73 6.53 6.84
N ASN A 244 -25.76 5.83 6.24
CA ASN A 244 -25.90 4.47 5.74
C ASN A 244 -24.76 3.57 6.23
N TYR A 245 -24.25 3.79 7.43
CA TYR A 245 -23.02 3.22 7.94
C TYR A 245 -22.97 1.69 7.79
N GLU A 246 -23.97 0.96 8.24
CA GLU A 246 -23.96 -0.50 8.19
C GLU A 246 -23.95 -1.04 6.75
N ILE A 247 -24.65 -0.38 5.82
CA ILE A 247 -24.62 -0.75 4.38
C ILE A 247 -23.22 -0.51 3.82
N LYS A 248 -22.60 0.65 4.12
CA LYS A 248 -21.25 0.99 3.65
C LYS A 248 -20.19 0.10 4.30
N ARG A 249 -20.38 -0.28 5.56
CA ARG A 249 -19.53 -1.25 6.24
C ARG A 249 -19.57 -2.63 5.56
N LYS A 250 -20.74 -3.09 5.16
CA LYS A 250 -20.88 -4.35 4.41
C LYS A 250 -20.12 -4.29 3.08
N ILE A 251 -20.26 -3.20 2.32
CA ILE A 251 -19.49 -2.98 1.08
C ILE A 251 -17.99 -3.02 1.37
N ALA A 252 -17.50 -2.33 2.40
CA ALA A 252 -16.08 -2.34 2.77
C ALA A 252 -15.57 -3.75 3.08
N LEU A 253 -16.34 -4.53 3.84
CA LEU A 253 -16.01 -5.93 4.17
C LEU A 253 -15.97 -6.83 2.93
N GLU A 254 -16.92 -6.70 1.99
CA GLU A 254 -16.94 -7.46 0.73
C GLU A 254 -15.67 -7.19 -0.10
N TYR A 255 -15.25 -5.93 -0.20
CA TYR A 255 -13.98 -5.57 -0.85
C TYR A 255 -12.78 -6.06 -0.04
N GLY A 256 -12.83 -5.97 1.29
CA GLY A 256 -11.79 -6.48 2.19
C GLY A 256 -11.54 -7.98 1.99
N GLU A 257 -12.57 -8.79 1.95
CA GLU A 257 -12.43 -10.25 1.71
C GLU A 257 -11.89 -10.55 0.31
N LYS A 258 -12.34 -9.84 -0.73
CA LYS A 258 -11.77 -9.94 -2.07
C LYS A 258 -10.26 -9.68 -2.06
N TYR A 259 -9.82 -8.61 -1.39
CA TYR A 259 -8.41 -8.22 -1.35
C TYR A 259 -7.58 -9.12 -0.44
N LYS A 260 -8.15 -9.67 0.61
CA LYS A 260 -7.49 -10.67 1.46
C LYS A 260 -7.08 -11.92 0.65
N ILE A 261 -7.89 -12.33 -0.33
CA ILE A 261 -7.59 -13.42 -1.25
C ILE A 261 -6.56 -12.96 -2.29
N GLN A 262 -6.80 -11.84 -2.94
CA GLN A 262 -5.99 -11.33 -4.04
C GLN A 262 -4.56 -10.94 -3.60
N PHE A 263 -4.43 -10.39 -2.39
CA PHE A 263 -3.17 -9.93 -1.80
C PHE A 263 -2.60 -10.92 -0.77
N ASN A 264 -3.05 -12.16 -0.80
CA ASN A 264 -2.45 -13.22 0.00
C ASN A 264 -1.04 -13.52 -0.50
N LYS A 265 -0.10 -13.75 0.42
CA LYS A 265 1.30 -14.00 0.10
C LYS A 265 1.52 -15.21 -0.84
N LYS A 266 0.72 -16.28 -0.74
CA LYS A 266 0.81 -17.43 -1.67
C LYS A 266 0.38 -17.01 -3.08
N THR A 267 -0.73 -16.30 -3.21
CA THR A 267 -1.22 -15.75 -4.50
C THR A 267 -0.17 -14.86 -5.14
N ILE A 268 0.42 -13.96 -4.39
CA ILE A 268 1.45 -13.03 -4.88
C ILE A 268 2.68 -13.80 -5.38
N VAL A 269 3.19 -14.75 -4.60
CA VAL A 269 4.36 -15.56 -4.99
C VAL A 269 4.04 -16.46 -6.17
N SER A 270 2.84 -17.07 -6.25
CA SER A 270 2.41 -17.82 -7.44
C SER A 270 2.44 -16.96 -8.71
N ASN A 271 1.96 -15.71 -8.62
CA ASN A 271 2.01 -14.77 -9.75
C ASN A 271 3.47 -14.43 -10.16
N ILE A 272 4.38 -14.29 -9.21
CA ILE A 272 5.81 -14.09 -9.46
C ILE A 272 6.39 -15.30 -10.21
N LEU A 273 6.09 -16.52 -9.75
CA LEU A 273 6.57 -17.76 -10.36
C LEU A 273 5.98 -17.98 -11.75
N GLU A 274 4.75 -17.57 -12.02
CA GLU A 274 4.17 -17.63 -13.36
C GLU A 274 4.91 -16.73 -14.36
N ILE A 275 5.41 -15.58 -13.91
CA ILE A 275 6.26 -14.73 -14.76
C ILE A 275 7.52 -15.49 -15.14
N TYR A 276 8.18 -16.11 -14.16
CA TYR A 276 9.39 -16.88 -14.37
C TYR A 276 9.17 -18.08 -15.33
N LYS A 277 8.09 -18.85 -15.13
CA LYS A 277 7.74 -20.02 -15.98
C LYS A 277 7.51 -19.65 -17.45
N LYS A 278 7.04 -18.44 -17.75
CA LYS A 278 6.83 -17.98 -19.14
C LYS A 278 8.13 -17.67 -19.89
N TYR A 279 9.26 -17.68 -19.20
CA TYR A 279 10.58 -17.38 -19.76
C TYR A 279 11.52 -18.61 -19.83
N LYS A 280 11.16 -19.72 -19.18
CA LYS A 280 11.75 -21.03 -19.41
C LYS A 280 11.17 -21.69 -20.67
#